data_cfc8e43e921541f29e6dd61d0a07f77d
#
_entry.id   cfc8e43e921541f29e6dd61d0a07f77d
#
_cell.length_a   1.000
_cell.length_b   1.000
_cell.length_c   1.000
_cell.angle_alpha   90.00
_cell.angle_beta   90.00
_cell.angle_gamma   90.00
#
_symmetry.space_group_name_H-M   'P 1'
#
loop_
_entity.id
_entity.type
_entity.pdbx_description
1 polymer ?
#
loop_
_entity_poly.entity_id
_entity_poly.type
_entity_poly.pdbx_seq_one_letter_code
_entity_poly.pdbx_strand_id
1 'polypeptide(L)'
;EIGQQHDFGAFVKAPIANTTHQEGQIHTIGIIYKVEIKDDQLINELVLGESVPDIILRDQRENRMIPVEIKVVNIGFQRGDRLFHSLPPRPPMSLSDVDLMLPHEVKQFTQSPDFFRLMLSASEVPTDDLIAASIRYAALEAYPDTNEKYAFHVRCGQQLARDIGDLKRLSHLLILI
;
A
#
# COMPACT_ATOMS: atom_id res chain seq x y z
N GLU A 1 -1.39 -22.33 2.26
CA GLU A 1 -1.71 -21.00 1.66
C GLU A 1 -0.63 -20.04 2.14
N ILE A 2 0.20 -19.59 1.21
CA ILE A 2 1.21 -18.56 1.49
C ILE A 2 0.41 -17.27 1.71
N GLY A 3 0.39 -16.75 2.94
CA GLY A 3 -0.33 -15.53 3.29
C GLY A 3 0.06 -14.40 2.34
N GLN A 4 -0.91 -13.59 1.94
CA GLN A 4 -0.69 -12.40 1.11
C GLN A 4 0.38 -11.54 1.77
N GLN A 5 1.51 -11.34 1.09
CA GLN A 5 2.58 -10.49 1.60
C GLN A 5 2.18 -9.02 1.42
N HIS A 6 1.95 -8.36 2.53
CA HIS A 6 1.66 -6.92 2.57
C HIS A 6 2.97 -6.14 2.59
N ASP A 7 3.60 -6.02 1.44
CA ASP A 7 4.90 -5.37 1.32
C ASP A 7 4.81 -3.83 1.29
N PHE A 8 5.89 -3.17 1.72
CA PHE A 8 6.05 -1.73 1.57
C PHE A 8 5.98 -1.33 0.08
N GLY A 9 5.08 -0.41 -0.26
CA GLY A 9 4.84 -0.01 -1.64
C GLY A 9 3.75 -0.80 -2.37
N ALA A 10 3.16 -1.83 -1.75
CA ALA A 10 2.06 -2.61 -2.33
C ALA A 10 0.78 -1.80 -2.43
N PHE A 11 0.04 -1.99 -3.52
CA PHE A 11 -1.27 -1.37 -3.75
C PHE A 11 -2.37 -2.19 -3.10
N VAL A 12 -3.21 -1.51 -2.33
CA VAL A 12 -4.32 -2.12 -1.59
C VAL A 12 -5.62 -1.38 -1.84
N LYS A 13 -6.73 -2.07 -1.60
CA LYS A 13 -8.08 -1.49 -1.62
C LYS A 13 -8.87 -1.92 -0.38
N ALA A 14 -9.73 -1.03 0.09
CA ALA A 14 -10.63 -1.29 1.21
C ALA A 14 -12.00 -0.66 0.95
N PRO A 15 -13.11 -1.28 1.38
CA PRO A 15 -14.43 -0.73 1.19
C PRO A 15 -14.64 0.53 2.03
N ILE A 16 -15.40 1.47 1.49
CA ILE A 16 -15.84 2.69 2.19
C ILE A 16 -17.19 2.45 2.83
N ALA A 17 -17.38 2.97 4.06
CA ALA A 17 -18.64 2.86 4.78
C ALA A 17 -19.83 3.44 4.01
N ASN A 18 -20.88 2.62 3.87
CA ASN A 18 -22.22 2.93 3.39
C ASN A 18 -22.34 4.06 2.35
N THR A 19 -22.22 3.67 1.12
CA THR A 19 -22.84 4.37 0.02
C THR A 19 -24.30 3.89 -0.08
N THR A 20 -25.23 4.81 -0.21
CA THR A 20 -26.64 4.50 -0.50
C THR A 20 -26.71 3.51 -1.67
N HIS A 21 -27.66 2.58 -1.65
CA HIS A 21 -27.85 1.51 -2.63
C HIS A 21 -27.82 1.93 -4.12
N GLN A 22 -27.81 3.23 -4.41
CA GLN A 22 -27.79 3.80 -5.76
C GLN A 22 -26.39 4.11 -6.32
N GLU A 23 -25.33 4.14 -5.48
CA GLU A 23 -24.02 4.62 -5.95
C GLU A 23 -23.00 3.49 -6.25
N GLY A 24 -23.36 2.24 -6.06
CA GLY A 24 -22.43 1.12 -6.17
C GLY A 24 -21.40 1.10 -5.03
N GLN A 25 -20.70 -0.01 -4.91
CA GLN A 25 -19.67 -0.16 -3.89
C GLN A 25 -18.45 0.72 -4.23
N ILE A 26 -18.02 1.54 -3.27
CA ILE A 26 -16.83 2.38 -3.40
C ILE A 26 -15.72 1.75 -2.58
N HIS A 27 -14.52 1.67 -3.19
CA HIS A 27 -13.31 1.22 -2.50
C HIS A 27 -12.30 2.37 -2.50
N THR A 28 -11.68 2.63 -1.36
CA THR A 28 -10.48 3.45 -1.32
C THR A 28 -9.31 2.65 -1.87
N ILE A 29 -8.38 3.34 -2.53
CA ILE A 29 -7.13 2.77 -3.03
C ILE A 29 -5.98 3.44 -2.29
N GLY A 30 -5.05 2.63 -1.82
CA GLY A 30 -3.90 3.13 -1.08
C GLY A 30 -2.63 2.34 -1.33
N ILE A 31 -1.54 2.84 -0.77
CA ILE A 31 -0.22 2.20 -0.79
C ILE A 31 0.23 1.97 0.65
N ILE A 32 0.73 0.77 0.93
CA ILE A 32 1.27 0.42 2.25
C ILE A 32 2.60 1.15 2.44
N TYR A 33 2.69 1.97 3.49
CA TYR A 33 3.92 2.66 3.84
C TYR A 33 4.54 2.21 5.17
N LYS A 34 3.85 1.36 5.92
CA LYS A 34 4.38 0.79 7.16
C LYS A 34 3.65 -0.51 7.50
N VAL A 35 4.42 -1.47 7.97
CA VAL A 35 3.92 -2.73 8.53
C VAL A 35 4.47 -2.83 9.94
N GLU A 36 3.59 -2.89 10.93
CA GLU A 36 3.95 -2.99 12.35
C GLU A 36 3.36 -4.26 12.95
N ILE A 37 4.18 -4.99 13.68
CA ILE A 37 3.70 -6.06 14.54
C ILE A 37 3.28 -5.42 15.84
N LYS A 38 2.00 -5.51 16.22
CA LYS A 38 1.57 -5.04 17.54
C LYS A 38 2.14 -5.95 18.61
N ASP A 39 2.92 -5.35 19.51
CA ASP A 39 3.33 -6.00 20.76
C ASP A 39 2.06 -6.40 21.54
N ASP A 40 1.83 -7.70 21.63
CA ASP A 40 0.77 -8.21 22.48
C ASP A 40 1.29 -8.15 23.93
N GLN A 41 0.69 -7.27 24.73
CA GLN A 41 1.04 -7.12 26.15
C GLN A 41 1.01 -8.47 26.89
N LEU A 42 0.16 -9.41 26.45
CA LEU A 42 0.11 -10.77 26.95
C LEU A 42 1.39 -11.58 26.70
N ILE A 43 2.10 -11.31 25.59
CA ILE A 43 3.40 -11.96 25.32
C ILE A 43 4.46 -11.43 26.27
N ASN A 44 4.47 -10.13 26.52
CA ASN A 44 5.42 -9.52 27.46
C ASN A 44 5.18 -10.02 28.89
N GLU A 45 3.93 -10.18 29.31
CA GLU A 45 3.59 -10.77 30.63
C GLU A 45 3.94 -12.26 30.70
N LEU A 46 3.79 -13.02 29.63
CA LEU A 46 4.16 -14.44 29.57
C LEU A 46 5.68 -14.66 29.55
N VAL A 47 6.44 -13.78 28.89
CA VAL A 47 7.91 -13.85 28.86
C VAL A 47 8.54 -13.42 30.16
N LEU A 48 7.89 -12.52 30.89
CA LEU A 48 8.33 -12.07 32.25
C LEU A 48 7.92 -13.05 33.34
N GLY A 49 7.01 -13.98 33.11
CA GLY A 49 6.63 -15.05 34.01
C GLY A 49 7.66 -16.19 34.00
N GLU A 50 8.34 -16.41 35.12
CA GLU A 50 9.52 -17.30 35.29
C GLU A 50 9.33 -18.79 34.97
N SER A 51 8.24 -19.24 34.33
CA SER A 51 8.00 -20.68 34.12
C SER A 51 7.07 -21.05 32.98
N VAL A 52 7.29 -20.52 31.77
CA VAL A 52 6.55 -21.00 30.59
C VAL A 52 7.34 -22.12 29.93
N PRO A 53 6.82 -23.36 29.85
CA PRO A 53 7.51 -24.46 29.17
C PRO A 53 7.76 -24.10 27.69
N ASP A 54 8.96 -24.45 27.16
CA ASP A 54 9.39 -24.21 25.78
C ASP A 54 8.38 -24.69 24.72
N ILE A 55 7.61 -25.72 25.03
CA ILE A 55 6.53 -26.26 24.17
C ILE A 55 5.43 -25.24 23.96
N ILE A 56 5.03 -24.47 24.98
CA ILE A 56 3.97 -23.45 24.87
C ILE A 56 4.48 -22.25 24.09
N LEU A 57 5.74 -21.88 24.27
CA LEU A 57 6.38 -20.80 23.51
C LEU A 57 6.51 -21.16 22.02
N ARG A 58 6.76 -22.42 21.72
CA ARG A 58 6.89 -22.92 20.35
C ARG A 58 5.54 -23.01 19.65
N ASP A 59 4.52 -23.52 20.31
CA ASP A 59 3.16 -23.60 19.78
C ASP A 59 2.56 -22.21 19.54
N GLN A 60 2.87 -21.26 20.41
CA GLN A 60 2.46 -19.87 20.24
C GLN A 60 3.16 -19.16 19.09
N ARG A 61 4.42 -19.49 18.79
CA ARG A 61 5.14 -18.94 17.63
C ARG A 61 4.65 -19.51 16.29
N GLU A 62 4.27 -20.79 16.28
CA GLU A 62 3.89 -21.51 15.05
C GLU A 62 2.39 -21.36 14.71
N ASN A 63 1.51 -21.22 15.70
CA ASN A 63 0.06 -21.26 15.54
C ASN A 63 -0.68 -19.96 15.89
N ARG A 64 0.01 -18.95 16.41
CA ARG A 64 -0.64 -17.68 16.76
C ARG A 64 -0.61 -16.71 15.59
N MET A 65 -1.79 -16.22 15.19
CA MET A 65 -1.90 -15.05 14.32
C MET A 65 -1.37 -13.84 15.11
N ILE A 66 -0.15 -13.42 14.81
CA ILE A 66 0.39 -12.16 15.32
C ILE A 66 -0.38 -11.04 14.64
N PRO A 67 -1.08 -10.15 15.38
CA PRO A 67 -1.81 -9.06 14.75
C PRO A 67 -0.82 -8.10 14.08
N VAL A 68 -0.91 -8.02 12.77
CA VAL A 68 -0.12 -7.10 11.95
C VAL A 68 -0.97 -5.87 11.66
N GLU A 69 -0.46 -4.69 12.01
CA GLU A 69 -1.05 -3.41 11.64
C GLU A 69 -0.35 -2.87 10.40
N ILE A 70 -1.13 -2.58 9.36
CA ILE A 70 -0.63 -1.90 8.16
C ILE A 70 -1.07 -0.45 8.17
N LYS A 71 -0.15 0.46 7.82
CA LYS A 71 -0.47 1.87 7.57
C LYS A 71 -0.45 2.15 6.08
N VAL A 72 -1.50 2.80 5.62
CA VAL A 72 -1.77 3.02 4.19
C VAL A 72 -1.95 4.50 3.93
N VAL A 73 -1.30 5.01 2.88
CA VAL A 73 -1.57 6.34 2.35
C VAL A 73 -2.62 6.23 1.24
N ASN A 74 -3.70 7.01 1.32
CA ASN A 74 -4.74 7.03 0.29
C ASN A 74 -4.24 7.77 -0.95
N ILE A 75 -4.33 7.11 -2.11
CA ILE A 75 -3.89 7.63 -3.41
C ILE A 75 -5.03 7.73 -4.43
N GLY A 76 -6.21 7.25 -4.09
CA GLY A 76 -7.36 7.29 -4.96
C GLY A 76 -8.55 6.51 -4.43
N PHE A 77 -9.55 6.36 -5.27
CA PHE A 77 -10.69 5.49 -5.02
C PHE A 77 -11.29 4.94 -6.31
N GLN A 78 -12.02 3.86 -6.19
CA GLN A 78 -12.78 3.22 -7.25
C GLN A 78 -14.28 3.33 -6.96
N ARG A 79 -15.08 3.69 -7.98
CA ARG A 79 -16.54 3.65 -7.93
C ARG A 79 -17.05 2.87 -9.14
N GLY A 80 -17.55 1.66 -8.92
CA GLY A 80 -17.82 0.73 -10.01
C GLY A 80 -16.56 0.49 -10.83
N ASP A 81 -16.62 0.71 -12.14
CA ASP A 81 -15.47 0.54 -13.05
C ASP A 81 -14.59 1.80 -13.20
N ARG A 82 -14.94 2.89 -12.51
CA ARG A 82 -14.20 4.15 -12.60
C ARG A 82 -13.18 4.31 -11.51
N LEU A 83 -11.97 4.70 -11.91
CA LEU A 83 -10.85 5.00 -11.02
C LEU A 83 -10.65 6.51 -10.91
N PHE A 84 -10.36 6.98 -9.72
CA PHE A 84 -10.16 8.40 -9.42
C PHE A 84 -8.86 8.59 -8.64
N HIS A 85 -7.97 9.44 -9.13
CA HIS A 85 -6.75 9.85 -8.45
C HIS A 85 -7.01 11.06 -7.55
N SER A 86 -7.92 10.91 -6.61
CA SER A 86 -8.28 11.92 -5.62
C SER A 86 -8.67 11.25 -4.31
N LEU A 87 -8.66 12.01 -3.22
CA LEU A 87 -9.08 11.45 -1.94
C LEU A 87 -10.54 10.96 -2.02
N PRO A 88 -10.85 9.82 -1.39
CA PRO A 88 -12.20 9.30 -1.34
C PRO A 88 -13.12 10.26 -0.57
N PRO A 89 -14.43 10.26 -0.86
CA PRO A 89 -15.39 11.16 -0.21
C PRO A 89 -15.57 10.89 1.29
N ARG A 90 -15.18 9.71 1.74
CA ARG A 90 -15.25 9.26 3.14
C ARG A 90 -14.06 8.36 3.46
N PRO A 91 -13.64 8.25 4.73
CA PRO A 91 -12.62 7.30 5.13
C PRO A 91 -13.10 5.85 4.92
N PRO A 92 -12.19 4.89 4.81
CA PRO A 92 -12.53 3.47 4.83
C PRO A 92 -13.20 3.09 6.15
N MET A 93 -13.95 2.00 6.14
CA MET A 93 -14.58 1.48 7.36
C MET A 93 -13.49 1.02 8.34
N SER A 94 -13.69 1.34 9.62
CA SER A 94 -12.86 0.76 10.68
C SER A 94 -13.04 -0.76 10.70
N LEU A 95 -11.94 -1.50 10.86
CA LEU A 95 -11.92 -2.96 10.91
C LEU A 95 -12.43 -3.65 9.62
N SER A 96 -12.41 -2.96 8.49
CA SER A 96 -12.67 -3.61 7.20
C SER A 96 -11.44 -4.34 6.70
N ASP A 97 -11.68 -5.39 5.92
CA ASP A 97 -10.61 -6.10 5.24
C ASP A 97 -9.90 -5.17 4.26
N VAL A 98 -8.58 -5.34 4.18
CA VAL A 98 -7.73 -4.64 3.23
C VAL A 98 -7.17 -5.67 2.26
N ASP A 99 -7.59 -5.59 1.02
CA ASP A 99 -7.18 -6.52 -0.02
C ASP A 99 -6.04 -5.96 -0.86
N LEU A 100 -5.10 -6.82 -1.27
CA LEU A 100 -4.14 -6.46 -2.31
C LEU A 100 -4.89 -6.26 -3.64
N MET A 101 -4.51 -5.22 -4.37
CA MET A 101 -5.02 -5.02 -5.73
C MET A 101 -4.46 -6.09 -6.67
N LEU A 102 -5.32 -6.60 -7.55
CA LEU A 102 -4.91 -7.56 -8.58
C LEU A 102 -3.99 -6.88 -9.63
N PRO A 103 -3.08 -7.61 -10.29
CA PRO A 103 -2.15 -7.05 -11.27
C PRO A 103 -2.81 -6.19 -12.35
N HIS A 104 -3.97 -6.61 -12.86
CA HIS A 104 -4.71 -5.84 -13.86
C HIS A 104 -5.32 -4.55 -13.30
N GLU A 105 -5.73 -4.54 -12.02
CA GLU A 105 -6.25 -3.34 -11.35
C GLU A 105 -5.11 -2.34 -11.10
N VAL A 106 -3.93 -2.83 -10.66
CA VAL A 106 -2.72 -2.00 -10.52
C VAL A 106 -2.34 -1.40 -11.86
N LYS A 107 -2.32 -2.22 -12.95
CA LYS A 107 -2.04 -1.75 -14.31
C LYS A 107 -3.01 -0.64 -14.73
N GLN A 108 -4.30 -0.84 -14.52
CA GLN A 108 -5.33 0.13 -14.90
C GLN A 108 -5.18 1.43 -14.10
N PHE A 109 -4.94 1.35 -12.79
CA PHE A 109 -4.78 2.51 -11.92
C PHE A 109 -3.51 3.31 -12.26
N THR A 110 -2.41 2.63 -12.56
CA THR A 110 -1.10 3.25 -12.83
C THR A 110 -0.89 3.67 -14.29
N GLN A 111 -1.89 3.53 -15.15
CA GLN A 111 -1.83 4.10 -16.52
C GLN A 111 -1.60 5.60 -16.52
N SER A 112 -2.18 6.31 -15.54
CA SER A 112 -1.87 7.72 -15.27
C SER A 112 -1.26 7.83 -13.86
N PRO A 113 -0.03 8.32 -13.72
CA PRO A 113 0.63 8.43 -12.41
C PRO A 113 0.28 9.72 -11.64
N ASP A 114 -0.87 10.35 -11.91
CA ASP A 114 -1.34 11.59 -11.25
C ASP A 114 -1.51 11.45 -9.73
N PHE A 115 -1.59 10.23 -9.23
CA PHE A 115 -1.69 9.94 -7.80
C PHE A 115 -0.40 10.30 -7.01
N PHE A 116 0.75 10.47 -7.67
CA PHE A 116 1.99 10.89 -6.99
C PHE A 116 1.82 12.19 -6.22
N ARG A 117 1.02 13.14 -6.71
CA ARG A 117 0.73 14.38 -6.00
C ARG A 117 0.14 14.15 -4.60
N LEU A 118 -0.67 13.08 -4.42
CA LEU A 118 -1.25 12.74 -3.11
C LEU A 118 -0.17 12.20 -2.16
N MET A 119 0.76 11.39 -2.69
CA MET A 119 1.90 10.91 -1.91
C MET A 119 2.86 12.05 -1.54
N LEU A 120 3.14 12.95 -2.50
CA LEU A 120 4.02 14.12 -2.28
C LEU A 120 3.45 15.11 -1.25
N SER A 121 2.11 15.16 -1.09
CA SER A 121 1.43 16.01 -0.10
C SER A 121 1.23 15.34 1.26
N ALA A 122 1.52 14.04 1.39
CA ALA A 122 1.35 13.33 2.65
C ALA A 122 2.47 13.70 3.64
N SER A 123 2.07 14.14 4.84
CA SER A 123 2.98 14.30 5.98
C SER A 123 3.22 12.95 6.65
N GLU A 124 4.35 12.78 7.33
CA GLU A 124 4.67 11.56 8.11
C GLU A 124 4.92 10.28 7.30
N VAL A 125 5.08 10.41 5.99
CA VAL A 125 5.35 9.28 5.09
C VAL A 125 6.76 9.44 4.49
N PRO A 126 7.56 8.38 4.40
CA PRO A 126 8.84 8.42 3.68
C PRO A 126 8.58 8.47 2.16
N THR A 127 8.18 9.65 1.68
CA THR A 127 7.53 9.85 0.39
C THR A 127 8.38 9.38 -0.79
N ASP A 128 9.66 9.71 -0.83
CA ASP A 128 10.53 9.39 -1.96
C ASP A 128 10.79 7.88 -2.04
N ASP A 129 11.05 7.24 -0.90
CA ASP A 129 11.19 5.79 -0.82
C ASP A 129 9.89 5.06 -1.17
N LEU A 130 8.76 5.60 -0.73
CA LEU A 130 7.45 5.01 -0.99
C LEU A 130 7.07 5.11 -2.47
N ILE A 131 7.32 6.26 -3.13
CA ILE A 131 7.12 6.43 -4.56
C ILE A 131 7.98 5.42 -5.33
N ALA A 132 9.27 5.33 -5.02
CA ALA A 132 10.18 4.39 -5.66
C ALA A 132 9.72 2.93 -5.46
N ALA A 133 9.33 2.56 -4.24
CA ALA A 133 8.83 1.22 -3.93
C ALA A 133 7.54 0.91 -4.70
N SER A 134 6.59 1.85 -4.76
CA SER A 134 5.32 1.66 -5.48
C SER A 134 5.52 1.50 -6.98
N ILE A 135 6.45 2.24 -7.58
CA ILE A 135 6.81 2.09 -8.99
C ILE A 135 7.42 0.71 -9.23
N ARG A 136 8.38 0.27 -8.40
CA ARG A 136 8.98 -1.07 -8.53
C ARG A 136 7.94 -2.17 -8.35
N TYR A 137 7.06 -2.06 -7.34
CA TYR A 137 5.98 -3.01 -7.12
C TYR A 137 5.07 -3.12 -8.35
N ALA A 138 4.56 -1.99 -8.85
CA ALA A 138 3.71 -1.97 -10.05
C ALA A 138 4.43 -2.53 -11.29
N ALA A 139 5.72 -2.20 -11.47
CA ALA A 139 6.52 -2.69 -12.57
C ALA A 139 6.70 -4.21 -12.57
N LEU A 140 6.81 -4.82 -11.38
CA LEU A 140 6.94 -6.26 -11.21
C LEU A 140 5.60 -6.98 -11.41
N GLU A 141 4.56 -6.50 -10.74
CA GLU A 141 3.28 -7.19 -10.66
C GLU A 141 2.39 -6.95 -11.88
N ALA A 142 2.41 -5.72 -12.44
CA ALA A 142 1.42 -5.31 -13.43
C ALA A 142 1.98 -5.17 -14.86
N TYR A 143 3.30 -5.13 -15.03
CA TYR A 143 3.94 -4.94 -16.32
C TYR A 143 4.98 -6.03 -16.62
N PRO A 144 4.54 -7.25 -16.97
CA PRO A 144 5.43 -8.38 -17.27
C PRO A 144 6.23 -8.18 -18.57
N ASP A 145 5.68 -7.46 -19.56
CA ASP A 145 6.38 -7.16 -20.80
C ASP A 145 7.43 -6.06 -20.59
N THR A 146 8.64 -6.29 -21.14
CA THR A 146 9.77 -5.37 -20.99
C THR A 146 9.52 -3.99 -21.60
N ASN A 147 8.84 -3.91 -22.75
CA ASN A 147 8.57 -2.65 -23.42
C ASN A 147 7.48 -1.87 -22.66
N GLU A 148 6.44 -2.56 -22.20
CA GLU A 148 5.40 -1.95 -21.36
C GLU A 148 5.97 -1.45 -20.04
N LYS A 149 6.85 -2.23 -19.40
CA LYS A 149 7.56 -1.84 -18.17
C LYS A 149 8.41 -0.60 -18.41
N TYR A 150 9.19 -0.56 -19.48
CA TYR A 150 9.98 0.62 -19.83
C TYR A 150 9.09 1.84 -20.06
N ALA A 151 8.03 1.71 -20.84
CA ALA A 151 7.09 2.79 -21.09
C ALA A 151 6.42 3.29 -19.79
N PHE A 152 6.14 2.39 -18.85
CA PHE A 152 5.62 2.74 -17.53
C PHE A 152 6.63 3.57 -16.72
N HIS A 153 7.91 3.15 -16.64
CA HIS A 153 8.95 3.93 -15.95
C HIS A 153 9.13 5.31 -16.56
N VAL A 154 9.11 5.42 -17.88
CA VAL A 154 9.20 6.72 -18.58
C VAL A 154 8.03 7.63 -18.21
N ARG A 155 6.79 7.12 -18.19
CA ARG A 155 5.60 7.90 -17.75
C ARG A 155 5.74 8.37 -16.31
N CYS A 156 6.18 7.49 -15.41
CA CYS A 156 6.42 7.84 -14.02
C CYS A 156 7.47 8.95 -13.88
N GLY A 157 8.61 8.81 -14.55
CA GLY A 157 9.67 9.82 -14.53
C GLY A 157 9.21 11.17 -15.08
N GLN A 158 8.44 11.18 -16.16
CA GLN A 158 7.86 12.40 -16.73
C GLN A 158 6.87 13.08 -15.77
N GLN A 159 6.05 12.31 -15.05
CA GLN A 159 5.13 12.86 -14.07
C GLN A 159 5.87 13.43 -12.87
N LEU A 160 6.85 12.70 -12.33
CA LEU A 160 7.67 13.18 -11.22
C LEU A 160 8.42 14.47 -11.58
N ALA A 161 8.90 14.60 -12.83
CA ALA A 161 9.55 15.83 -13.30
C ALA A 161 8.59 17.03 -13.40
N ARG A 162 7.28 16.80 -13.53
CA ARG A 162 6.26 17.87 -13.47
C ARG A 162 5.91 18.25 -12.04
N ASP A 163 5.87 17.26 -11.13
CA ASP A 163 5.38 17.43 -9.77
C ASP A 163 6.47 17.91 -8.80
N ILE A 164 7.75 17.61 -9.09
CA ILE A 164 8.89 17.94 -8.24
C ILE A 164 9.70 19.08 -8.85
N GLY A 165 9.65 20.25 -8.24
CA GLY A 165 10.42 21.42 -8.69
C GLY A 165 11.90 21.40 -8.26
N ASP A 166 12.27 20.59 -7.26
CA ASP A 166 13.65 20.45 -6.79
C ASP A 166 14.40 19.40 -7.63
N LEU A 167 15.34 19.86 -8.46
CA LEU A 167 16.12 18.99 -9.35
C LEU A 167 17.01 18.00 -8.59
N LYS A 168 17.50 18.34 -7.40
CA LYS A 168 18.33 17.41 -6.60
C LYS A 168 17.46 16.27 -6.07
N ARG A 169 16.30 16.60 -5.52
CA ARG A 169 15.33 15.60 -5.05
C ARG A 169 14.86 14.71 -6.19
N LEU A 170 14.50 15.30 -7.32
CA LEU A 170 14.10 14.54 -8.52
C LEU A 170 15.20 13.59 -8.99
N SER A 171 16.45 14.07 -9.11
CA SER A 171 17.58 13.25 -9.51
C SER A 171 17.81 12.08 -8.54
N HIS A 172 17.70 12.32 -7.24
CA HIS A 172 17.82 11.27 -6.23
C HIS A 172 16.72 10.23 -6.38
N LEU A 173 15.47 10.67 -6.53
CA LEU A 173 14.33 9.76 -6.69
C LEU A 173 14.42 8.92 -7.97
N LEU A 174 14.86 9.50 -9.08
CA LEU A 174 15.03 8.77 -10.35
C LEU A 174 16.11 7.68 -10.28
N ILE A 175 17.08 7.79 -9.37
CA ILE A 175 18.08 6.72 -9.13
C ILE A 175 17.46 5.56 -8.35
N LEU A 176 16.42 5.81 -7.54
CA LEU A 176 15.75 4.78 -6.74
C LEU A 176 14.76 3.92 -7.55
N ILE A 177 14.36 4.37 -8.72
CA ILE A 177 13.39 3.71 -9.61
C ILE A 177 14.10 2.76 -10.59
#